data_2821b6173bc9aa43202e1a59a265b3b9
#
_entry.id   2821b6173bc9aa43202e1a59a265b3b9
#
_cell.length_a   1.000
_cell.length_b   1.000
_cell.length_c   1.000
_cell.angle_alpha   90.00
_cell.angle_beta   90.00
_cell.angle_gamma   90.00
#
_symmetry.space_group_name_H-M   'P 1'
#
loop_
_entity.id
_entity.type
_entity.pdbx_description
1 polymer ?
#
loop_
_entity_poly.entity_id
_entity_poly.type
_entity_poly.pdbx_seq_one_letter_code
_entity_poly.pdbx_strand_id
1 'polypeptide(L)'
;AMSGTRQATAIGLVFLALLAFFKRRLVTFLGLSAFATMFHASALVTVPLAALSFARNRLQAGVLILATAVLAYFALAARIQMYSTRYGQDALLQSSGTFYRIAMTVFAALAYLAFVSPNVKLEPHERTLWRNYSIASLISIPLFFLVPSTTSLDRLLLYIYSLQIF
;
A
#
# COMPACT_ATOMS: atom_id res chain seq x y z
N ALA A 1 -2.68 11.07 20.08
CA ALA A 1 -2.54 12.15 19.08
C ALA A 1 -1.29 12.04 18.18
N MET A 2 -0.18 11.42 18.64
CA MET A 2 1.06 11.33 17.84
C MET A 2 1.04 10.32 16.66
N SER A 3 0.09 9.40 16.58
CA SER A 3 0.06 8.41 15.49
C SER A 3 -0.39 9.02 14.16
N GLY A 4 -1.31 9.98 14.18
CA GLY A 4 -1.85 10.62 12.99
C GLY A 4 -0.83 11.49 12.25
N THR A 5 -0.02 12.28 12.97
CA THR A 5 1.03 13.12 12.37
C THR A 5 2.12 12.28 11.70
N ARG A 6 2.57 11.21 12.35
CA ARG A 6 3.54 10.27 11.76
C ARG A 6 3.00 9.62 10.49
N GLN A 7 1.73 9.25 10.49
CA GLN A 7 1.06 8.66 9.34
C GLN A 7 0.92 9.66 8.18
N ALA A 8 0.52 10.90 8.46
CA ALA A 8 0.44 11.95 7.46
C ALA A 8 1.80 12.25 6.82
N THR A 9 2.88 12.32 7.63
CA THR A 9 4.25 12.47 7.11
C THR A 9 4.63 11.30 6.21
N ALA A 10 4.34 10.06 6.60
CA ALA A 10 4.63 8.89 5.79
C ALA A 10 3.87 8.91 4.46
N ILE A 11 2.61 9.33 4.44
CA ILE A 11 1.80 9.47 3.22
C ILE A 11 2.41 10.54 2.29
N GLY A 12 2.79 11.70 2.83
CA GLY A 12 3.45 12.74 2.05
C GLY A 12 4.76 12.26 1.40
N LEU A 13 5.57 11.49 2.15
CA LEU A 13 6.80 10.89 1.62
C LEU A 13 6.51 9.84 0.54
N VAL A 14 5.44 9.06 0.67
CA VAL A 14 5.01 8.10 -0.35
C VAL A 14 4.58 8.83 -1.63
N PHE A 15 3.87 9.95 -1.54
CA PHE A 15 3.55 10.74 -2.74
C PHE A 15 4.80 11.28 -3.43
N LEU A 16 5.78 11.77 -2.68
CA LEU A 16 7.07 12.19 -3.25
C LEU A 16 7.82 10.99 -3.88
N ALA A 17 7.74 9.83 -3.26
CA ALA A 17 8.31 8.60 -3.81
C ALA A 17 7.63 8.22 -5.13
N LEU A 18 6.30 8.27 -5.22
CA LEU A 18 5.57 8.01 -6.46
C LEU A 18 5.92 9.00 -7.56
N LEU A 19 6.10 10.29 -7.23
CA LEU A 19 6.59 11.29 -8.20
C LEU A 19 8.00 10.95 -8.71
N ALA A 20 8.89 10.46 -7.84
CA ALA A 20 10.21 10.00 -8.25
C ALA A 20 10.12 8.75 -9.12
N PHE A 21 9.17 7.84 -8.82
CA PHE A 21 8.89 6.65 -9.62
C PHE A 21 8.46 7.03 -11.05
N PHE A 22 7.53 7.97 -11.22
CA PHE A 22 7.09 8.44 -12.55
C PHE A 22 8.23 9.07 -13.34
N LYS A 23 9.16 9.75 -12.66
CA LYS A 23 10.38 10.30 -13.28
C LYS A 23 11.48 9.24 -13.48
N ARG A 24 11.19 7.95 -13.28
CA ARG A 24 12.13 6.80 -13.37
C ARG A 24 13.35 6.92 -12.46
N ARG A 25 13.28 7.70 -11.38
CA ARG A 25 14.34 7.87 -10.38
C ARG A 25 14.21 6.81 -9.29
N LEU A 26 14.56 5.56 -9.61
CA LEU A 26 14.35 4.41 -8.71
C LEU A 26 15.07 4.53 -7.37
N VAL A 27 16.30 5.04 -7.36
CA VAL A 27 17.07 5.23 -6.11
C VAL A 27 16.34 6.21 -5.19
N THR A 28 15.86 7.33 -5.74
CA THR A 28 15.08 8.33 -4.98
C THR A 28 13.76 7.74 -4.50
N PHE A 29 13.06 6.96 -5.34
CA PHE A 29 11.84 6.25 -4.95
C PHE A 29 12.10 5.33 -3.77
N LEU A 30 13.12 4.46 -3.84
CA LEU A 30 13.45 3.52 -2.78
C LEU A 30 13.87 4.24 -1.49
N GLY A 31 14.69 5.28 -1.59
CA GLY A 31 15.13 6.09 -0.45
C GLY A 31 13.96 6.77 0.27
N LEU A 32 13.05 7.42 -0.48
CA LEU A 32 11.85 8.05 0.08
C LEU A 32 10.88 7.02 0.67
N SER A 33 10.71 5.86 0.02
CA SER A 33 9.86 4.78 0.53
C SER A 33 10.45 4.19 1.82
N ALA A 34 11.75 3.95 1.88
CA ALA A 34 12.43 3.50 3.09
C ALA A 34 12.28 4.54 4.22
N PHE A 35 12.46 5.81 3.92
CA PHE A 35 12.28 6.89 4.90
C PHE A 35 10.83 6.98 5.38
N ALA A 36 9.83 6.81 4.49
CA ALA A 36 8.42 6.74 4.87
C ALA A 36 8.14 5.60 5.85
N THR A 37 8.77 4.42 5.68
CA THR A 37 8.58 3.28 6.58
C THR A 37 9.11 3.52 7.99
N MET A 38 10.09 4.41 8.17
CA MET A 38 10.57 4.80 9.50
C MET A 38 9.49 5.54 10.29
N PHE A 39 8.63 6.31 9.63
CA PHE A 39 7.49 6.98 10.26
C PHE A 39 6.31 6.03 10.43
N HIS A 40 6.03 5.20 9.41
CA HIS A 40 4.89 4.27 9.47
C HIS A 40 5.14 3.02 8.62
N ALA A 41 5.22 1.86 9.27
CA ALA A 41 5.57 0.59 8.62
C ALA A 41 4.64 0.19 7.45
N SER A 42 3.35 0.59 7.49
CA SER A 42 2.40 0.30 6.40
C SER A 42 2.76 0.97 5.07
N ALA A 43 3.64 2.00 5.08
CA ALA A 43 4.15 2.62 3.85
C ALA A 43 4.93 1.61 2.98
N LEU A 44 5.45 0.53 3.59
CA LEU A 44 6.16 -0.53 2.88
C LEU A 44 5.31 -1.19 1.78
N VAL A 45 3.99 -1.17 1.87
CA VAL A 45 3.09 -1.75 0.86
C VAL A 45 3.25 -1.13 -0.53
N THR A 46 3.71 0.11 -0.61
CA THR A 46 3.91 0.80 -1.89
C THR A 46 5.08 0.24 -2.69
N VAL A 47 6.09 -0.31 -2.01
CA VAL A 47 7.31 -0.84 -2.64
C VAL A 47 7.01 -2.06 -3.52
N PRO A 48 6.33 -3.13 -3.06
CA PRO A 48 6.00 -4.27 -3.91
C PRO A 48 5.09 -3.89 -5.08
N LEU A 49 4.11 -3.00 -4.85
CA LEU A 49 3.21 -2.55 -5.91
C LEU A 49 3.97 -1.84 -7.04
N ALA A 50 4.95 -1.00 -6.68
CA ALA A 50 5.81 -0.33 -7.64
C ALA A 50 6.83 -1.30 -8.27
N ALA A 51 7.46 -2.17 -7.48
CA ALA A 51 8.43 -3.14 -7.97
C ALA A 51 7.84 -4.07 -9.03
N LEU A 52 6.60 -4.55 -8.82
CA LEU A 52 5.86 -5.35 -9.79
C LEU A 52 5.64 -4.64 -11.13
N SER A 53 5.64 -3.30 -11.16
CA SER A 53 5.47 -2.52 -12.38
C SER A 53 6.70 -2.54 -13.28
N PHE A 54 7.88 -2.89 -12.74
CA PHE A 54 9.12 -3.08 -13.50
C PHE A 54 9.42 -4.54 -13.82
N ALA A 55 8.65 -5.48 -13.30
CA ALA A 55 8.89 -6.89 -13.57
C ALA A 55 8.67 -7.21 -15.06
N ARG A 56 9.74 -7.66 -15.72
CA ARG A 56 9.72 -8.02 -17.16
C ARG A 56 9.10 -9.40 -17.41
N ASN A 57 9.17 -10.27 -16.43
CA ASN A 57 8.65 -11.64 -16.52
C ASN A 57 8.05 -12.10 -15.19
N ARG A 58 7.31 -13.23 -15.24
CA ARG A 58 6.63 -13.79 -14.06
C ARG A 58 7.60 -14.22 -12.95
N LEU A 59 8.79 -14.67 -13.31
CA LEU A 59 9.82 -15.07 -12.36
C LEU A 59 10.34 -13.87 -11.56
N GLN A 60 10.66 -12.76 -12.24
CA GLN A 60 11.06 -11.51 -11.57
C GLN A 60 9.96 -10.98 -10.67
N ALA A 61 8.70 -11.02 -11.13
CA ALA A 61 7.56 -10.65 -10.28
C ALA A 61 7.49 -11.52 -9.02
N GLY A 62 7.63 -12.84 -9.17
CA GLY A 62 7.63 -13.78 -8.04
C GLY A 62 8.77 -13.51 -7.05
N VAL A 63 9.99 -13.28 -7.55
CA VAL A 63 11.14 -12.95 -6.70
C VAL A 63 10.93 -11.63 -5.95
N LEU A 64 10.39 -10.60 -6.61
CA LEU A 64 10.11 -9.31 -5.97
C LEU A 64 9.03 -9.42 -4.90
N ILE A 65 7.97 -10.19 -5.15
CA ILE A 65 6.92 -10.46 -4.16
C ILE A 65 7.54 -11.19 -2.95
N LEU A 66 8.29 -12.25 -3.19
CA LEU A 66 8.91 -13.03 -2.13
C LEU A 66 9.90 -12.19 -1.31
N ALA A 67 10.79 -11.45 -1.97
CA ALA A 67 11.73 -10.56 -1.30
C ALA A 67 11.02 -9.52 -0.42
N THR A 68 9.93 -8.93 -0.95
CA THR A 68 9.15 -7.94 -0.19
C THR A 68 8.39 -8.60 0.96
N ALA A 69 7.84 -9.79 0.77
CA ALA A 69 7.17 -10.55 1.84
C ALA A 69 8.15 -10.90 2.97
N VAL A 70 9.36 -11.32 2.63
CA VAL A 70 10.44 -11.61 3.60
C VAL A 70 10.84 -10.34 4.36
N LEU A 71 11.08 -9.23 3.66
CA LEU A 71 11.39 -7.95 4.30
C LEU A 71 10.26 -7.46 5.20
N ALA A 72 9.01 -7.58 4.74
CA ALA A 72 7.83 -7.25 5.54
C ALA A 72 7.71 -8.14 6.77
N TYR A 73 7.97 -9.44 6.64
CA TYR A 73 7.98 -10.39 7.76
C TYR A 73 9.01 -9.96 8.82
N PHE A 74 10.26 -9.70 8.45
CA PHE A 74 11.28 -9.27 9.41
C PHE A 74 10.98 -7.90 10.03
N ALA A 75 10.45 -6.95 9.24
CA ALA A 75 10.07 -5.64 9.75
C ALA A 75 8.86 -5.70 10.71
N LEU A 76 7.93 -6.63 10.49
CA LEU A 76 6.73 -6.82 11.30
C LEU A 76 6.95 -7.80 12.46
N ALA A 77 7.78 -8.83 12.30
CA ALA A 77 8.00 -9.85 13.32
C ALA A 77 8.45 -9.26 14.66
N ALA A 78 9.41 -8.31 14.62
CA ALA A 78 9.86 -7.60 15.82
C ALA A 78 8.73 -6.75 16.46
N ARG A 79 7.73 -6.33 15.69
CA ARG A 79 6.59 -5.55 16.17
C ARG A 79 5.40 -6.43 16.57
N ILE A 80 5.21 -7.57 15.93
CA ILE A 80 4.13 -8.53 16.28
C ILE A 80 4.30 -9.02 17.72
N GLN A 81 5.50 -9.33 18.16
CA GLN A 81 5.77 -9.71 19.55
C GLN A 81 5.41 -8.57 20.53
N MET A 82 5.70 -7.32 20.18
CA MET A 82 5.36 -6.15 21.00
C MET A 82 3.85 -5.84 20.96
N TYR A 83 3.18 -6.16 19.87
CA TYR A 83 1.73 -5.98 19.72
C TYR A 83 0.92 -7.09 20.37
N SER A 84 1.35 -8.35 20.29
CA SER A 84 0.66 -9.49 20.91
C SER A 84 0.60 -9.38 22.43
N THR A 85 1.63 -8.83 23.07
CA THR A 85 1.66 -8.59 24.52
C THR A 85 0.83 -7.39 24.97
N ARG A 86 0.66 -6.37 24.10
CA ARG A 86 -0.10 -5.14 24.45
C ARG A 86 -1.55 -5.16 23.99
N TYR A 87 -1.89 -5.90 22.95
CA TYR A 87 -3.20 -5.86 22.30
C TYR A 87 -3.93 -7.21 22.28
N GLY A 88 -3.42 -8.20 23.00
CA GLY A 88 -4.09 -9.51 23.13
C GLY A 88 -5.50 -9.44 23.76
N GLN A 89 -5.85 -8.30 24.37
CA GLN A 89 -7.18 -8.05 24.91
C GLN A 89 -7.99 -7.03 24.07
N ASP A 90 -7.36 -6.25 23.18
CA ASP A 90 -8.01 -5.21 22.36
C ASP A 90 -8.31 -5.69 20.92
N ALA A 91 -8.39 -7.00 20.69
CA ALA A 91 -8.76 -7.59 19.39
C ALA A 91 -10.16 -7.14 18.88
N LEU A 92 -10.90 -6.37 19.67
CA LEU A 92 -12.22 -5.84 19.35
C LEU A 92 -12.20 -4.38 18.87
N LEU A 93 -11.05 -3.77 18.64
CA LEU A 93 -10.97 -2.42 18.05
C LEU A 93 -11.35 -2.47 16.57
N GLN A 94 -12.64 -2.52 16.33
CA GLN A 94 -13.21 -2.32 15.01
C GLN A 94 -13.18 -0.82 14.68
N SER A 95 -12.40 -0.44 13.68
CA SER A 95 -12.46 0.89 13.10
C SER A 95 -13.75 1.02 12.29
N SER A 96 -14.72 1.78 12.78
CA SER A 96 -15.98 2.05 12.07
C SER A 96 -15.79 2.72 10.70
N GLY A 97 -14.63 3.35 10.48
CA GLY A 97 -14.28 4.00 9.20
C GLY A 97 -13.73 3.08 8.12
N THR A 98 -13.31 1.85 8.45
CA THR A 98 -12.65 0.94 7.49
C THR A 98 -13.55 0.60 6.31
N PHE A 99 -14.83 0.35 6.55
CA PHE A 99 -15.79 0.03 5.48
C PHE A 99 -15.90 1.17 4.44
N TYR A 100 -16.03 2.40 4.90
CA TYR A 100 -16.10 3.56 3.99
C TYR A 100 -14.82 3.74 3.18
N ARG A 101 -13.67 3.48 3.78
CA ARG A 101 -12.39 3.55 3.07
C ARG A 101 -12.23 2.45 2.04
N ILE A 102 -12.66 1.23 2.33
CA ILE A 102 -12.71 0.15 1.34
C ILE A 102 -13.61 0.56 0.18
N ALA A 103 -14.84 1.02 0.47
CA ALA A 103 -15.78 1.44 -0.56
C ALA A 103 -15.18 2.54 -1.45
N MET A 104 -14.54 3.56 -0.88
CA MET A 104 -13.91 4.64 -1.63
C MET A 104 -12.74 4.17 -2.49
N THR A 105 -11.84 3.31 -1.95
CA THR A 105 -10.72 2.79 -2.72
C THR A 105 -11.17 1.84 -3.83
N VAL A 106 -12.17 1.02 -3.58
CA VAL A 106 -12.77 0.11 -4.58
C VAL A 106 -13.45 0.93 -5.68
N PHE A 107 -14.21 1.98 -5.32
CA PHE A 107 -14.82 2.86 -6.31
C PHE A 107 -13.75 3.53 -7.19
N ALA A 108 -12.68 4.06 -6.61
CA ALA A 108 -11.57 4.63 -7.35
C ALA A 108 -10.88 3.60 -8.25
N ALA A 109 -10.70 2.36 -7.78
CA ALA A 109 -10.13 1.27 -8.58
C ALA A 109 -11.01 0.91 -9.78
N LEU A 110 -12.32 0.81 -9.59
CA LEU A 110 -13.27 0.52 -10.67
C LEU A 110 -13.33 1.69 -11.66
N ALA A 111 -13.35 2.93 -11.18
CA ALA A 111 -13.31 4.11 -12.04
C ALA A 111 -12.04 4.16 -12.88
N TYR A 112 -10.87 3.88 -12.27
CA TYR A 112 -9.61 3.78 -13.00
C TYR A 112 -9.65 2.69 -14.08
N LEU A 113 -10.09 1.48 -13.75
CA LEU A 113 -10.12 0.36 -14.69
C LEU A 113 -11.12 0.58 -15.83
N ALA A 114 -12.28 1.17 -15.55
CA ALA A 114 -13.34 1.37 -16.53
C ALA A 114 -13.12 2.59 -17.43
N PHE A 115 -12.63 3.69 -16.87
CA PHE A 115 -12.62 4.98 -17.58
C PHE A 115 -11.20 5.49 -17.87
N VAL A 116 -10.27 5.38 -16.92
CA VAL A 116 -8.93 5.98 -17.07
C VAL A 116 -8.02 5.06 -17.88
N SER A 117 -7.95 3.79 -17.52
CA SER A 117 -7.05 2.82 -18.17
C SER A 117 -7.23 2.69 -19.68
N PRO A 118 -8.48 2.69 -20.24
CA PRO A 118 -8.66 2.62 -21.68
C PRO A 118 -8.47 3.96 -22.40
N ASN A 119 -8.76 5.10 -21.74
CA ASN A 119 -8.87 6.40 -22.39
C ASN A 119 -7.63 7.29 -22.25
N VAL A 120 -6.80 7.06 -21.21
CA VAL A 120 -5.63 7.88 -20.93
C VAL A 120 -4.35 7.19 -21.41
N LYS A 121 -3.53 7.93 -22.15
CA LYS A 121 -2.22 7.46 -22.61
C LYS A 121 -1.22 7.57 -21.46
N LEU A 122 -1.09 6.50 -20.70
CA LEU A 122 -0.09 6.36 -19.64
C LEU A 122 1.12 5.58 -20.15
N GLU A 123 2.29 5.87 -19.62
CA GLU A 123 3.49 5.05 -19.82
C GLU A 123 3.24 3.60 -19.33
N PRO A 124 3.83 2.57 -19.97
CA PRO A 124 3.53 1.17 -19.62
C PRO A 124 3.76 0.84 -18.15
N HIS A 125 4.79 1.41 -17.51
CA HIS A 125 5.08 1.19 -16.09
C HIS A 125 4.09 1.90 -15.17
N GLU A 126 3.61 3.09 -15.55
CA GLU A 126 2.57 3.83 -14.82
C GLU A 126 1.24 3.08 -14.87
N ARG A 127 0.83 2.65 -16.08
CA ARG A 127 -0.39 1.84 -16.25
C ARG A 127 -0.34 0.56 -15.42
N THR A 128 0.81 -0.12 -15.37
CA THR A 128 0.99 -1.32 -14.56
C THR A 128 0.93 -1.00 -13.07
N LEU A 129 1.55 0.10 -12.63
CA LEU A 129 1.48 0.56 -11.24
C LEU A 129 0.03 0.75 -10.81
N TRP A 130 -0.72 1.56 -11.52
CA TRP A 130 -2.10 1.87 -11.17
C TRP A 130 -3.02 0.65 -11.24
N ARG A 131 -2.77 -0.25 -12.19
CA ARG A 131 -3.45 -1.56 -12.22
C ARG A 131 -3.15 -2.38 -10.98
N ASN A 132 -1.90 -2.41 -10.51
CA ASN A 132 -1.51 -3.13 -9.30
C ASN A 132 -2.20 -2.53 -8.06
N TYR A 133 -2.27 -1.21 -7.97
CA TYR A 133 -3.02 -0.53 -6.91
C TYR A 133 -4.51 -0.84 -6.97
N SER A 134 -5.10 -0.87 -8.15
CA SER A 134 -6.52 -1.24 -8.34
C SER A 134 -6.79 -2.68 -7.91
N ILE A 135 -5.91 -3.62 -8.27
CA ILE A 135 -6.01 -5.01 -7.85
C ILE A 135 -5.87 -5.12 -6.32
N ALA A 136 -4.89 -4.43 -5.72
CA ALA A 136 -4.70 -4.39 -4.27
C ALA A 136 -5.94 -3.85 -3.55
N SER A 137 -6.57 -2.81 -4.12
CA SER A 137 -7.84 -2.27 -3.61
C SER A 137 -8.98 -3.29 -3.67
N LEU A 138 -9.13 -4.02 -4.78
CA LEU A 138 -10.16 -5.07 -4.90
C LEU A 138 -9.91 -6.24 -3.93
N ILE A 139 -8.65 -6.63 -3.72
CA ILE A 139 -8.25 -7.66 -2.75
C ILE A 139 -8.58 -7.23 -1.31
N SER A 140 -8.69 -5.93 -1.02
CA SER A 140 -9.06 -5.45 0.31
C SER A 140 -10.47 -5.88 0.74
N ILE A 141 -11.37 -6.19 -0.22
CA ILE A 141 -12.73 -6.68 0.08
C ILE A 141 -12.69 -8.04 0.81
N PRO A 142 -12.12 -9.11 0.23
CA PRO A 142 -12.04 -10.37 0.94
C PRO A 142 -11.15 -10.28 2.19
N LEU A 143 -10.10 -9.45 2.19
CA LEU A 143 -9.25 -9.25 3.37
C LEU A 143 -10.04 -8.66 4.55
N PHE A 144 -11.03 -7.82 4.31
CA PHE A 144 -11.88 -7.27 5.37
C PHE A 144 -12.59 -8.35 6.18
N PHE A 145 -12.98 -9.45 5.54
CA PHE A 145 -13.65 -10.58 6.21
C PHE A 145 -12.67 -11.59 6.82
N LEU A 146 -11.43 -11.62 6.34
CA LEU A 146 -10.42 -12.60 6.77
C LEU A 146 -9.51 -12.08 7.89
N VAL A 147 -9.31 -10.75 7.97
CA VAL A 147 -8.38 -10.15 8.94
C VAL A 147 -9.08 -9.87 10.26
N PRO A 148 -8.56 -10.37 11.40
CA PRO A 148 -9.16 -10.16 12.71
C PRO A 148 -9.22 -8.69 13.15
N SER A 149 -8.27 -7.85 12.66
CA SER A 149 -8.15 -6.45 13.01
C SER A 149 -8.41 -5.53 11.83
N THR A 150 -9.58 -4.91 11.78
CA THR A 150 -9.94 -3.93 10.75
C THR A 150 -9.06 -2.68 10.81
N THR A 151 -8.51 -2.34 11.99
CA THR A 151 -7.60 -1.19 12.16
C THR A 151 -6.29 -1.37 11.38
N SER A 152 -5.76 -2.59 11.28
CA SER A 152 -4.53 -2.86 10.50
C SER A 152 -4.79 -2.72 9.01
N LEU A 153 -5.93 -3.22 8.55
CA LEU A 153 -6.37 -3.08 7.15
C LEU A 153 -6.60 -1.60 6.80
N ASP A 154 -7.24 -0.85 7.68
CA ASP A 154 -7.49 0.57 7.56
C ASP A 154 -6.20 1.37 7.32
N ARG A 155 -5.14 1.05 8.06
CA ARG A 155 -3.83 1.69 7.91
C ARG A 155 -3.13 1.35 6.60
N LEU A 156 -3.32 0.13 6.07
CA LEU A 156 -2.80 -0.26 4.76
C LEU A 156 -3.54 0.46 3.64
N LEU A 157 -4.86 0.55 3.74
CA LEU A 157 -5.70 1.22 2.76
C LEU A 157 -5.33 2.68 2.56
N LEU A 158 -4.88 3.39 3.59
CA LEU A 158 -4.46 4.79 3.46
C LEU A 158 -3.33 4.98 2.44
N TYR A 159 -2.47 4.00 2.22
CA TYR A 159 -1.42 4.06 1.20
C TYR A 159 -1.92 3.70 -0.19
N ILE A 160 -3.05 2.99 -0.28
CA ILE A 160 -3.74 2.69 -1.54
C ILE A 160 -4.61 3.88 -1.99
N TYR A 161 -4.92 4.80 -1.08
CA TYR A 161 -5.68 6.03 -1.36
C TYR A 161 -5.04 6.92 -2.43
N SER A 162 -3.76 6.71 -2.77
CA SER A 162 -3.12 7.39 -3.91
C SER A 162 -3.84 7.16 -5.24
N LEU A 163 -4.66 6.10 -5.37
CA LEU A 163 -5.55 5.90 -6.51
C LEU A 163 -6.57 7.03 -6.70
N GLN A 164 -6.91 7.78 -5.67
CA GLN A 164 -7.90 8.86 -5.74
C GLN A 164 -7.35 10.16 -6.33
N ILE A 165 -6.05 10.21 -6.65
CA ILE A 165 -5.41 11.37 -7.30
C ILE A 165 -5.68 11.39 -8.81
N PHE A 166 -6.18 10.30 -9.37
CA PHE A 166 -6.70 10.23 -10.74
C PHE A 166 -8.19 10.58 -10.73
#